data_abcd0a1196e0a5db62e1206b98a4b88f
#
_entry.id   abcd0a1196e0a5db62e1206b98a4b88f
#
_cell.length_a   1.000
_cell.length_b   1.000
_cell.length_c   1.000
_cell.angle_alpha   90.00
_cell.angle_beta   90.00
_cell.angle_gamma   90.00
#
_symmetry.space_group_name_H-M   'P 1'
#
loop_
_entity.id
_entity.type
_entity.pdbx_description
1 polymer ?
#
loop_
_entity_poly.entity_id
_entity_poly.type
_entity_poly.pdbx_seq_one_letter_code
_entity_poly.pdbx_strand_id
1 'polypeptide(L)'
;MKTIAFIALFIIISVPAVSLAEGPPPLTLEEAVKTALVHNRPLLSEGEKLKASEAGVGEAASAFLPKANVSETFVRSDNPVTVFGSKLNQGNFQASDFAIDKLNSPSPINDFNFRVQVIQPLFNGGKELIGYRRAKLALESAKMTHERARMETAYETVQAYWGVALAGEYIKTAKQAEKSTEKHVNLAQDLYGQGMLLRSEVLLAKVHLADVEEMLIKAENREATAKAALNMILGRPQDTPVTIADSLAYAPFPGSLESLQGEALKDRPDLKGMKYNVENTGEGVRMAQTDYLPDINLIGQYDRDSRDFFGHGGDSYTLMGRLTWNVFDGFLTTNKVREARANRNAASYMYDQMKEGALFEVRKAYNDLQEAKKRMDVESAAVKEGRESLRIITERFGAGMAKSLDVIDADTALTRARTNYAAALYDYNVAEAALRLAIGEKY
;
A
#
# COMPACT_ATOMS: atom_id res chain seq x y z
N MET A 1 44.34 -72.33 -24.43
CA MET A 1 42.95 -72.41 -23.98
C MET A 1 42.75 -71.32 -22.97
N LYS A 2 42.16 -70.20 -23.38
CA LYS A 2 41.85 -69.04 -22.47
C LYS A 2 40.33 -68.91 -22.47
N THR A 3 39.75 -69.17 -21.33
CA THR A 3 38.31 -69.05 -21.01
C THR A 3 37.93 -67.61 -20.78
N ILE A 4 37.03 -67.08 -21.60
CA ILE A 4 36.47 -65.71 -21.44
C ILE A 4 35.18 -65.88 -20.67
N ALA A 5 35.14 -65.30 -19.46
CA ALA A 5 33.93 -65.17 -18.62
C ALA A 5 33.15 -63.93 -19.03
N PHE A 6 31.89 -64.10 -19.47
CA PHE A 6 30.92 -62.99 -19.70
C PHE A 6 30.28 -62.60 -18.39
N ILE A 7 30.53 -61.37 -17.96
CA ILE A 7 29.81 -60.77 -16.85
C ILE A 7 28.62 -60.00 -17.43
N ALA A 8 27.41 -60.50 -17.18
CA ALA A 8 26.17 -59.81 -17.51
C ALA A 8 25.87 -58.73 -16.46
N LEU A 9 25.99 -57.44 -16.82
CA LEU A 9 25.65 -56.31 -15.99
C LEU A 9 24.12 -56.08 -16.04
N PHE A 10 23.40 -56.40 -14.96
CA PHE A 10 21.98 -56.08 -14.81
C PHE A 10 21.84 -54.63 -14.40
N ILE A 11 21.44 -53.73 -15.31
CA ILE A 11 21.07 -52.37 -15.01
C ILE A 11 19.63 -52.38 -14.46
N ILE A 12 19.49 -52.25 -13.15
CA ILE A 12 18.20 -51.98 -12.48
C ILE A 12 17.84 -50.50 -12.76
N ILE A 13 16.95 -50.27 -13.72
CA ILE A 13 16.32 -48.96 -13.93
C ILE A 13 15.30 -48.78 -12.82
N SER A 14 15.69 -48.06 -11.76
CA SER A 14 14.75 -47.55 -10.75
C SER A 14 13.89 -46.45 -11.41
N VAL A 15 12.66 -46.76 -11.78
CA VAL A 15 11.64 -45.80 -12.15
C VAL A 15 11.30 -45.04 -10.87
N PRO A 16 11.53 -43.69 -10.80
CA PRO A 16 11.05 -42.94 -9.65
C PRO A 16 9.53 -43.04 -9.63
N ALA A 17 8.96 -43.52 -8.53
CA ALA A 17 7.54 -43.43 -8.27
C ALA A 17 7.11 -41.95 -8.42
N VAL A 18 6.31 -41.67 -9.45
CA VAL A 18 5.64 -40.37 -9.57
C VAL A 18 4.71 -40.30 -8.36
N SER A 19 5.14 -39.59 -7.33
CA SER A 19 4.26 -39.17 -6.26
C SER A 19 3.12 -38.38 -6.93
N LEU A 20 1.91 -38.92 -6.84
CA LEU A 20 0.71 -38.16 -7.14
C LEU A 20 0.79 -36.91 -6.28
N ALA A 21 1.03 -35.78 -6.90
CA ALA A 21 1.13 -34.49 -6.23
C ALA A 21 -0.24 -34.25 -5.55
N GLU A 22 -0.30 -34.46 -4.23
CA GLU A 22 -1.35 -33.88 -3.42
C GLU A 22 -1.37 -32.39 -3.78
N GLY A 23 -2.55 -31.87 -4.11
CA GLY A 23 -2.72 -30.45 -4.42
C GLY A 23 -2.14 -29.61 -3.28
N PRO A 24 -1.80 -28.35 -3.53
CA PRO A 24 -1.24 -27.48 -2.49
C PRO A 24 -2.12 -27.53 -1.24
N PRO A 25 -1.53 -27.57 -0.04
CA PRO A 25 -2.30 -27.64 1.19
C PRO A 25 -3.31 -26.47 1.27
N PRO A 26 -4.50 -26.70 1.85
CA PRO A 26 -5.49 -25.64 1.96
C PRO A 26 -4.92 -24.44 2.71
N LEU A 27 -5.09 -23.25 2.15
CA LEU A 27 -4.59 -21.99 2.69
C LEU A 27 -5.43 -21.55 3.88
N THR A 28 -4.81 -21.33 5.05
CA THR A 28 -5.45 -20.74 6.21
C THR A 28 -5.50 -19.21 6.11
N LEU A 29 -6.41 -18.56 6.85
CA LEU A 29 -6.49 -17.09 6.91
C LEU A 29 -5.17 -16.48 7.39
N GLU A 30 -4.55 -17.06 8.42
CA GLU A 30 -3.28 -16.57 8.96
C GLU A 30 -2.15 -16.64 7.93
N GLU A 31 -2.05 -17.74 7.19
CA GLU A 31 -1.07 -17.90 6.10
C GLU A 31 -1.33 -16.95 4.94
N ALA A 32 -2.60 -16.71 4.60
CA ALA A 32 -2.99 -15.73 3.58
C ALA A 32 -2.52 -14.32 3.96
N VAL A 33 -2.80 -13.88 5.20
CA VAL A 33 -2.37 -12.57 5.71
C VAL A 33 -0.83 -12.48 5.72
N LYS A 34 -0.12 -13.48 6.25
CA LYS A 34 1.36 -13.51 6.23
C LYS A 34 1.90 -13.41 4.81
N THR A 35 1.31 -14.14 3.87
CA THR A 35 1.74 -14.11 2.46
C THR A 35 1.53 -12.74 1.83
N ALA A 36 0.35 -12.14 2.05
CA ALA A 36 0.05 -10.80 1.55
C ALA A 36 1.02 -9.75 2.11
N LEU A 37 1.29 -9.77 3.42
CA LEU A 37 2.21 -8.83 4.07
C LEU A 37 3.65 -8.90 3.53
N VAL A 38 4.04 -10.00 2.87
CA VAL A 38 5.37 -10.18 2.28
C VAL A 38 5.38 -9.89 0.78
N HIS A 39 4.29 -10.20 0.06
CA HIS A 39 4.29 -10.22 -1.40
C HIS A 39 3.32 -9.22 -2.05
N ASN A 40 2.46 -8.55 -1.27
CA ASN A 40 1.53 -7.56 -1.81
C ASN A 40 2.28 -6.38 -2.42
N ARG A 41 2.07 -6.13 -3.72
CA ARG A 41 2.83 -5.11 -4.47
C ARG A 41 2.58 -3.66 -3.99
N PRO A 42 1.37 -3.22 -3.70
CA PRO A 42 1.12 -1.93 -3.05
C PRO A 42 1.91 -1.76 -1.75
N LEU A 43 1.91 -2.78 -0.87
CA LEU A 43 2.64 -2.72 0.39
C LEU A 43 4.17 -2.67 0.19
N LEU A 44 4.70 -3.42 -0.78
CA LEU A 44 6.11 -3.35 -1.15
C LEU A 44 6.48 -1.93 -1.65
N SER A 45 5.60 -1.29 -2.42
CA SER A 45 5.80 0.10 -2.85
C SER A 45 5.85 1.08 -1.66
N GLU A 46 5.00 0.90 -0.65
CA GLU A 46 5.07 1.71 0.58
C GLU A 46 6.36 1.44 1.37
N GLY A 47 6.87 0.22 1.35
CA GLY A 47 8.18 -0.14 1.92
C GLY A 47 9.34 0.62 1.23
N GLU A 48 9.31 0.78 -0.09
CA GLU A 48 10.32 1.57 -0.80
C GLU A 48 10.18 3.08 -0.51
N LYS A 49 8.98 3.61 -0.34
CA LYS A 49 8.78 5.01 0.10
C LYS A 49 9.34 5.25 1.52
N LEU A 50 9.23 4.26 2.40
CA LEU A 50 9.85 4.32 3.72
C LEU A 50 11.38 4.40 3.60
N LYS A 51 12.00 3.56 2.77
CA LYS A 51 13.45 3.63 2.51
C LYS A 51 13.88 4.97 1.90
N ALA A 52 13.05 5.54 1.01
CA ALA A 52 13.30 6.89 0.49
C ALA A 52 13.29 7.95 1.59
N SER A 53 12.38 7.86 2.56
CA SER A 53 12.36 8.76 3.72
C SER A 53 13.57 8.56 4.64
N GLU A 54 14.08 7.32 4.77
CA GLU A 54 15.33 7.03 5.49
C GLU A 54 16.53 7.69 4.80
N ALA A 55 16.62 7.58 3.48
CA ALA A 55 17.64 8.27 2.69
C ALA A 55 17.55 9.81 2.85
N GLY A 56 16.33 10.36 2.93
CA GLY A 56 16.10 11.79 3.17
C GLY A 56 16.67 12.29 4.50
N VAL A 57 16.74 11.44 5.53
CA VAL A 57 17.46 11.78 6.78
C VAL A 57 18.95 11.89 6.54
N GLY A 58 19.55 11.01 5.72
CA GLY A 58 20.94 11.07 5.29
C GLY A 58 21.23 12.34 4.47
N GLU A 59 20.33 12.70 3.56
CA GLU A 59 20.42 13.96 2.79
C GLU A 59 20.43 15.18 3.72
N ALA A 60 19.52 15.23 4.70
CA ALA A 60 19.48 16.31 5.67
C ALA A 60 20.74 16.37 6.55
N ALA A 61 21.31 15.20 6.91
CA ALA A 61 22.57 15.12 7.64
C ALA A 61 23.75 15.63 6.82
N SER A 62 23.74 15.50 5.49
CA SER A 62 24.80 16.01 4.62
C SER A 62 24.95 17.53 4.66
N ALA A 63 23.93 18.25 5.12
CA ALA A 63 23.98 19.70 5.27
C ALA A 63 25.00 20.17 6.33
N PHE A 64 25.41 19.30 7.25
CA PHE A 64 26.46 19.58 8.24
C PHE A 64 27.88 19.40 7.68
N LEU A 65 28.03 18.72 6.55
CA LEU A 65 29.31 18.33 6.00
C LEU A 65 29.85 19.39 5.01
N PRO A 66 31.19 19.46 4.82
CA PRO A 66 31.75 20.31 3.81
C PRO A 66 31.35 19.85 2.40
N LYS A 67 31.09 20.83 1.52
CA LYS A 67 30.82 20.59 0.10
C LYS A 67 32.06 20.90 -0.71
N ALA A 68 32.55 19.94 -1.47
CA ALA A 68 33.68 20.11 -2.37
C ALA A 68 33.19 20.18 -3.82
N ASN A 69 33.59 21.23 -4.54
CA ASN A 69 33.27 21.43 -5.93
C ASN A 69 34.59 21.57 -6.73
N VAL A 70 34.62 20.99 -7.91
CA VAL A 70 35.71 21.13 -8.87
C VAL A 70 35.13 21.77 -10.13
N SER A 71 35.78 22.80 -10.64
CA SER A 71 35.38 23.47 -11.89
C SER A 71 36.57 23.84 -12.73
N GLU A 72 36.39 23.83 -14.03
CA GLU A 72 37.30 24.39 -15.02
C GLU A 72 36.56 25.46 -15.80
N THR A 73 37.07 26.67 -15.82
CA THR A 73 36.44 27.80 -16.51
C THR A 73 37.36 28.31 -17.60
N PHE A 74 36.88 28.36 -18.84
CA PHE A 74 37.60 28.97 -19.96
C PHE A 74 37.13 30.40 -20.18
N VAL A 75 38.07 31.32 -20.21
CA VAL A 75 37.84 32.72 -20.55
C VAL A 75 38.81 33.12 -21.68
N ARG A 76 38.30 33.72 -22.74
CA ARG A 76 39.08 34.42 -23.74
C ARG A 76 38.68 35.89 -23.74
N SER A 77 39.61 36.77 -23.45
CA SER A 77 39.31 38.20 -23.29
C SER A 77 40.47 39.06 -23.79
N ASP A 78 40.11 40.21 -24.30
CA ASP A 78 41.02 41.34 -24.61
C ASP A 78 40.77 42.53 -23.65
N ASN A 79 39.88 42.34 -22.66
CA ASN A 79 39.64 43.36 -21.64
C ASN A 79 40.97 43.65 -20.87
N PRO A 80 41.42 44.89 -20.79
CA PRO A 80 42.74 45.24 -20.20
C PRO A 80 42.94 44.70 -18.78
N VAL A 81 41.92 44.84 -17.91
CA VAL A 81 42.00 44.39 -16.50
C VAL A 81 42.03 42.86 -16.43
N THR A 82 41.21 42.20 -17.25
CA THR A 82 41.17 40.72 -17.29
C THR A 82 42.49 40.17 -17.82
N VAL A 83 43.03 40.70 -18.92
CA VAL A 83 44.30 40.25 -19.50
C VAL A 83 45.47 40.46 -18.54
N PHE A 84 45.52 41.61 -17.85
CA PHE A 84 46.54 41.89 -16.87
C PHE A 84 46.46 40.89 -15.69
N GLY A 85 45.28 40.70 -15.11
CA GLY A 85 45.05 39.77 -14.01
C GLY A 85 45.36 38.32 -14.40
N SER A 86 44.82 37.84 -15.55
CA SER A 86 45.08 36.48 -16.02
C SER A 86 46.55 36.22 -16.30
N LYS A 87 47.35 37.19 -16.86
CA LYS A 87 48.77 37.01 -17.02
C LYS A 87 49.50 36.86 -15.69
N LEU A 88 49.12 37.63 -14.65
CA LEU A 88 49.68 37.50 -13.32
C LEU A 88 49.35 36.16 -12.72
N ASN A 89 48.09 35.75 -12.78
CA ASN A 89 47.60 34.47 -12.25
C ASN A 89 48.27 33.28 -12.94
N GLN A 90 48.50 33.37 -14.26
CA GLN A 90 49.20 32.34 -15.02
C GLN A 90 50.73 32.33 -14.79
N GLY A 91 51.29 33.30 -14.02
CA GLY A 91 52.71 33.43 -13.80
C GLY A 91 53.51 33.83 -15.06
N ASN A 92 52.83 34.41 -16.06
CA ASN A 92 53.39 34.72 -17.37
C ASN A 92 53.66 36.24 -17.59
N PHE A 93 53.55 37.07 -16.56
CA PHE A 93 53.69 38.50 -16.63
C PHE A 93 55.13 38.88 -16.75
N GLN A 94 55.44 39.74 -17.71
CA GLN A 94 56.82 40.21 -18.00
C GLN A 94 56.97 41.76 -17.90
N ALA A 95 58.14 42.26 -17.70
CA ALA A 95 58.41 43.71 -17.64
C ALA A 95 57.89 44.47 -18.87
N SER A 96 57.89 43.83 -20.05
CA SER A 96 57.37 44.42 -21.30
C SER A 96 55.86 44.58 -21.29
N ASP A 97 55.15 43.95 -20.38
CA ASP A 97 53.64 44.03 -20.25
C ASP A 97 53.20 45.31 -19.53
N PHE A 98 54.14 46.07 -18.94
CA PHE A 98 53.88 47.41 -18.40
C PHE A 98 53.84 48.51 -19.46
N ALA A 99 54.14 48.20 -20.74
CA ALA A 99 54.01 49.18 -21.80
C ALA A 99 52.58 49.72 -21.92
N ILE A 100 52.41 51.04 -21.99
CA ILE A 100 51.06 51.70 -21.90
C ILE A 100 50.12 51.22 -23.00
N ASP A 101 50.64 50.99 -24.20
CA ASP A 101 49.85 50.40 -25.32
C ASP A 101 49.35 49.02 -25.04
N LYS A 102 50.16 48.17 -24.43
CA LYS A 102 49.78 46.83 -24.02
C LYS A 102 48.79 46.81 -22.83
N LEU A 103 48.87 47.77 -21.93
CA LEU A 103 47.96 47.94 -20.82
C LEU A 103 46.57 48.43 -21.29
N ASN A 104 46.57 49.38 -22.27
CA ASN A 104 45.29 49.95 -22.75
C ASN A 104 44.58 49.13 -23.85
N SER A 105 45.40 48.43 -24.68
CA SER A 105 44.87 47.65 -25.82
C SER A 105 45.61 46.31 -25.94
N PRO A 106 45.42 45.40 -24.96
CA PRO A 106 46.10 44.11 -24.99
C PRO A 106 45.54 43.18 -26.07
N SER A 107 46.41 42.32 -26.61
CA SER A 107 45.93 41.19 -27.43
C SER A 107 45.11 40.20 -26.60
N PRO A 108 44.05 39.58 -27.18
CA PRO A 108 43.25 38.58 -26.48
C PRO A 108 44.10 37.42 -25.96
N ILE A 109 43.84 36.98 -24.72
CA ILE A 109 44.49 35.80 -24.13
C ILE A 109 43.47 34.75 -23.77
N ASN A 110 43.90 33.49 -23.73
CA ASN A 110 43.16 32.39 -23.18
C ASN A 110 43.52 32.24 -21.70
N ASP A 111 42.53 31.96 -20.90
CA ASP A 111 42.69 31.65 -19.49
C ASP A 111 41.77 30.44 -19.12
N PHE A 112 42.42 29.39 -18.65
CA PHE A 112 41.76 28.19 -18.10
C PHE A 112 42.02 28.21 -16.60
N ASN A 113 40.94 28.43 -15.83
CA ASN A 113 40.98 28.45 -14.37
C ASN A 113 40.44 27.13 -13.84
N PHE A 114 41.33 26.24 -13.39
CA PHE A 114 41.00 25.05 -12.62
C PHE A 114 40.81 25.42 -11.16
N ARG A 115 39.62 25.17 -10.61
CA ARG A 115 39.27 25.52 -9.23
C ARG A 115 38.79 24.32 -8.46
N VAL A 116 39.37 24.14 -7.26
CA VAL A 116 38.83 23.26 -6.21
C VAL A 116 38.35 24.14 -5.06
N GLN A 117 37.06 24.07 -4.76
CA GLN A 117 36.48 24.88 -3.70
C GLN A 117 35.81 23.94 -2.66
N VAL A 118 36.09 24.16 -1.38
CA VAL A 118 35.45 23.50 -0.24
C VAL A 118 34.73 24.55 0.59
N ILE A 119 33.43 24.33 0.81
CA ILE A 119 32.59 25.22 1.61
C ILE A 119 32.11 24.42 2.82
N GLN A 120 32.46 24.86 4.03
CA GLN A 120 31.97 24.29 5.30
C GLN A 120 31.03 25.31 5.96
N PRO A 121 29.73 24.98 6.10
CA PRO A 121 28.82 25.72 6.96
C PRO A 121 29.29 25.62 8.41
N LEU A 122 29.46 26.75 9.08
CA LEU A 122 29.79 26.82 10.50
C LEU A 122 28.55 27.17 11.34
N PHE A 123 27.71 28.06 10.81
CA PHE A 123 26.45 28.47 11.42
C PHE A 123 25.54 29.12 10.37
N ASN A 124 24.32 28.59 10.23
CA ASN A 124 23.31 29.15 9.32
C ASN A 124 21.97 29.28 10.07
N GLY A 125 22.00 29.97 11.22
CA GLY A 125 20.83 30.15 12.03
C GLY A 125 20.25 28.86 12.62
N GLY A 126 20.94 27.72 12.50
CA GLY A 126 20.48 26.41 12.90
C GLY A 126 19.63 25.68 11.85
N LYS A 127 19.63 26.13 10.59
CA LYS A 127 18.87 25.51 9.46
C LYS A 127 19.16 24.02 9.32
N GLU A 128 20.44 23.62 9.43
CA GLU A 128 20.87 22.24 9.31
C GLU A 128 20.24 21.35 10.39
N LEU A 129 20.27 21.82 11.66
CA LEU A 129 19.70 21.08 12.78
C LEU A 129 18.17 20.94 12.66
N ILE A 130 17.51 22.03 12.27
CA ILE A 130 16.05 22.04 12.09
C ILE A 130 15.69 21.17 10.87
N GLY A 131 16.43 21.28 9.77
CA GLY A 131 16.25 20.44 8.58
C GLY A 131 16.37 18.95 8.90
N TYR A 132 17.39 18.58 9.67
CA TYR A 132 17.60 17.20 10.14
C TYR A 132 16.46 16.71 11.06
N ARG A 133 15.99 17.55 11.99
CA ARG A 133 14.82 17.22 12.84
C ARG A 133 13.56 17.01 12.02
N ARG A 134 13.32 17.86 11.03
CA ARG A 134 12.19 17.76 10.12
C ARG A 134 12.23 16.46 9.30
N ALA A 135 13.41 16.11 8.78
CA ALA A 135 13.60 14.85 8.07
C ALA A 135 13.32 13.64 8.97
N LYS A 136 13.76 13.67 10.25
CA LYS A 136 13.42 12.62 11.22
C LYS A 136 11.92 12.53 11.49
N LEU A 137 11.24 13.64 11.68
CA LEU A 137 9.78 13.65 11.89
C LEU A 137 9.04 13.13 10.64
N ALA A 138 9.53 13.46 9.44
CA ALA A 138 8.99 12.91 8.19
C ALA A 138 9.20 11.39 8.11
N LEU A 139 10.35 10.87 8.54
CA LEU A 139 10.61 9.44 8.63
C LEU A 139 9.65 8.75 9.63
N GLU A 140 9.44 9.31 10.82
CA GLU A 140 8.50 8.73 11.80
C GLU A 140 7.06 8.73 11.26
N SER A 141 6.66 9.78 10.54
CA SER A 141 5.37 9.81 9.85
C SER A 141 5.28 8.74 8.76
N ALA A 142 6.34 8.55 7.95
CA ALA A 142 6.41 7.51 6.92
C ALA A 142 6.34 6.09 7.51
N LYS A 143 6.98 5.83 8.67
CA LYS A 143 6.84 4.56 9.40
C LYS A 143 5.38 4.29 9.78
N MET A 144 4.68 5.30 10.26
CA MET A 144 3.25 5.17 10.63
C MET A 144 2.37 4.92 9.41
N THR A 145 2.66 5.58 8.29
CA THR A 145 1.97 5.34 7.01
C THR A 145 2.19 3.89 6.53
N HIS A 146 3.41 3.38 6.61
CA HIS A 146 3.71 1.99 6.26
C HIS A 146 3.00 1.00 7.19
N GLU A 147 2.97 1.24 8.52
CA GLU A 147 2.21 0.40 9.46
C GLU A 147 0.71 0.41 9.16
N ARG A 148 0.14 1.57 8.81
CA ARG A 148 -1.27 1.66 8.38
C ARG A 148 -1.52 0.85 7.11
N ALA A 149 -0.66 0.96 6.11
CA ALA A 149 -0.75 0.18 4.87
C ALA A 149 -0.66 -1.34 5.13
N ARG A 150 0.16 -1.78 6.09
CA ARG A 150 0.20 -3.19 6.52
C ARG A 150 -1.14 -3.66 7.07
N MET A 151 -1.77 -2.85 7.92
CA MET A 151 -3.07 -3.17 8.51
C MET A 151 -4.19 -3.20 7.45
N GLU A 152 -4.17 -2.26 6.52
CA GLU A 152 -5.10 -2.22 5.39
C GLU A 152 -4.94 -3.44 4.48
N THR A 153 -3.70 -3.82 4.15
CA THR A 153 -3.41 -5.04 3.39
C THR A 153 -3.92 -6.29 4.11
N ALA A 154 -3.76 -6.37 5.43
CA ALA A 154 -4.31 -7.48 6.21
C ALA A 154 -5.84 -7.52 6.14
N TYR A 155 -6.50 -6.38 6.33
CA TYR A 155 -7.95 -6.26 6.20
C TYR A 155 -8.46 -6.67 4.81
N GLU A 156 -7.85 -6.16 3.75
CA GLU A 156 -8.19 -6.52 2.36
C GLU A 156 -8.01 -8.01 2.12
N THR A 157 -6.97 -8.62 2.70
CA THR A 157 -6.72 -10.06 2.62
C THR A 157 -7.83 -10.85 3.32
N VAL A 158 -8.24 -10.43 4.53
CA VAL A 158 -9.35 -11.03 5.27
C VAL A 158 -10.63 -10.95 4.46
N GLN A 159 -10.94 -9.80 3.90
CA GLN A 159 -12.13 -9.58 3.07
C GLN A 159 -12.13 -10.48 1.83
N ALA A 160 -11.01 -10.58 1.11
CA ALA A 160 -10.91 -11.42 -0.08
C ALA A 160 -10.95 -12.92 0.28
N TYR A 161 -10.33 -13.33 1.38
CA TYR A 161 -10.32 -14.71 1.86
C TYR A 161 -11.74 -15.17 2.21
N TRP A 162 -12.47 -14.39 3.01
CA TRP A 162 -13.87 -14.70 3.31
C TRP A 162 -14.79 -14.55 2.09
N GLY A 163 -14.41 -13.74 1.11
CA GLY A 163 -15.08 -13.67 -0.18
C GLY A 163 -15.04 -14.99 -0.95
N VAL A 164 -13.91 -15.72 -0.90
CA VAL A 164 -13.82 -17.08 -1.46
C VAL A 164 -14.70 -18.05 -0.68
N ALA A 165 -14.71 -17.97 0.66
CA ALA A 165 -15.57 -18.79 1.51
C ALA A 165 -17.06 -18.58 1.20
N LEU A 166 -17.48 -17.32 1.07
CA LEU A 166 -18.85 -16.95 0.71
C LEU A 166 -19.25 -17.51 -0.65
N ALA A 167 -18.38 -17.41 -1.65
CA ALA A 167 -18.63 -17.95 -2.99
C ALA A 167 -18.80 -19.48 -2.94
N GLY A 168 -18.01 -20.18 -2.12
CA GLY A 168 -18.15 -21.61 -1.87
C GLY A 168 -19.49 -21.97 -1.23
N GLU A 169 -19.99 -21.19 -0.27
CA GLU A 169 -21.32 -21.39 0.33
C GLU A 169 -22.46 -21.12 -0.69
N TYR A 170 -22.26 -20.18 -1.63
CA TYR A 170 -23.22 -19.97 -2.72
C TYR A 170 -23.28 -21.17 -3.67
N ILE A 171 -22.14 -21.77 -4.05
CA ILE A 171 -22.10 -23.00 -4.85
C ILE A 171 -22.78 -24.13 -4.12
N LYS A 172 -22.51 -24.31 -2.83
CA LYS A 172 -23.13 -25.34 -2.01
C LYS A 172 -24.67 -25.17 -1.92
N THR A 173 -25.13 -23.93 -1.77
CA THR A 173 -26.57 -23.60 -1.76
C THR A 173 -27.20 -23.88 -3.13
N ALA A 174 -26.57 -23.48 -4.22
CA ALA A 174 -27.03 -23.71 -5.59
C ALA A 174 -27.13 -25.22 -5.90
N LYS A 175 -26.11 -26.02 -5.56
CA LYS A 175 -26.13 -27.50 -5.72
C LYS A 175 -27.20 -28.16 -4.87
N GLN A 176 -27.52 -27.63 -3.68
CA GLN A 176 -28.61 -28.14 -2.87
C GLN A 176 -29.99 -27.81 -3.47
N ALA A 177 -30.15 -26.61 -4.04
CA ALA A 177 -31.35 -26.20 -4.75
C ALA A 177 -31.55 -27.04 -6.01
N GLU A 178 -30.49 -27.21 -6.84
CA GLU A 178 -30.48 -28.05 -8.04
C GLU A 178 -31.00 -29.48 -7.70
N LYS A 179 -30.37 -30.12 -6.72
CA LYS A 179 -30.78 -31.46 -6.28
C LYS A 179 -32.21 -31.52 -5.75
N SER A 180 -32.70 -30.46 -5.10
CA SER A 180 -34.09 -30.35 -4.63
C SER A 180 -35.05 -30.23 -5.80
N THR A 181 -34.74 -29.35 -6.74
CA THR A 181 -35.57 -29.08 -7.92
C THR A 181 -35.61 -30.26 -8.90
N GLU A 182 -34.47 -30.99 -9.08
CA GLU A 182 -34.45 -32.25 -9.86
C GLU A 182 -35.43 -33.29 -9.29
N LYS A 183 -35.43 -33.45 -7.94
CA LYS A 183 -36.38 -34.36 -7.29
C LYS A 183 -37.83 -33.92 -7.52
N HIS A 184 -38.08 -32.60 -7.48
CA HIS A 184 -39.41 -32.05 -7.75
C HIS A 184 -39.85 -32.31 -9.19
N VAL A 185 -38.95 -32.10 -10.20
CA VAL A 185 -39.21 -32.41 -11.61
C VAL A 185 -39.54 -33.87 -11.81
N ASN A 186 -38.76 -34.79 -11.20
CA ASN A 186 -39.01 -36.24 -11.29
C ASN A 186 -40.38 -36.61 -10.70
N LEU A 187 -40.70 -36.11 -9.49
CA LEU A 187 -41.99 -36.35 -8.87
C LEU A 187 -43.14 -35.79 -9.71
N ALA A 188 -43.01 -34.60 -10.29
CA ALA A 188 -44.00 -34.00 -11.18
C ALA A 188 -44.22 -34.85 -12.45
N GLN A 189 -43.15 -35.42 -13.03
CA GLN A 189 -43.23 -36.33 -14.16
C GLN A 189 -43.95 -37.63 -13.83
N ASP A 190 -43.67 -38.21 -12.65
CA ASP A 190 -44.32 -39.45 -12.19
C ASP A 190 -45.84 -39.24 -11.97
N LEU A 191 -46.21 -38.13 -11.32
CA LEU A 191 -47.62 -37.76 -11.11
C LEU A 191 -48.33 -37.44 -12.44
N TYR A 192 -47.68 -36.82 -13.40
CA TYR A 192 -48.21 -36.62 -14.74
C TYR A 192 -48.43 -37.96 -15.46
N GLY A 193 -47.49 -38.89 -15.39
CA GLY A 193 -47.59 -40.24 -15.94
C GLY A 193 -48.75 -41.02 -15.39
N GLN A 194 -49.13 -40.76 -14.13
CA GLN A 194 -50.30 -41.34 -13.46
C GLN A 194 -51.62 -40.58 -13.76
N GLY A 195 -51.58 -39.52 -14.55
CA GLY A 195 -52.76 -38.70 -14.86
C GLY A 195 -53.21 -37.76 -13.73
N MET A 196 -52.41 -37.64 -12.68
CA MET A 196 -52.71 -36.83 -11.49
C MET A 196 -52.26 -35.36 -11.60
N LEU A 197 -51.44 -35.01 -12.61
CA LEU A 197 -50.88 -33.67 -12.78
C LEU A 197 -51.03 -33.23 -14.25
N LEU A 198 -51.15 -31.91 -14.47
CA LEU A 198 -51.14 -31.33 -15.82
C LEU A 198 -49.72 -31.22 -16.38
N ARG A 199 -49.60 -31.33 -17.71
CA ARG A 199 -48.31 -31.15 -18.42
C ARG A 199 -47.68 -29.77 -18.15
N SER A 200 -48.52 -28.73 -17.97
CA SER A 200 -48.07 -27.39 -17.64
C SER A 200 -47.28 -27.33 -16.33
N GLU A 201 -47.66 -28.09 -15.31
CA GLU A 201 -46.97 -28.15 -14.03
C GLU A 201 -45.55 -28.77 -14.15
N VAL A 202 -45.43 -29.84 -14.96
CA VAL A 202 -44.10 -30.42 -15.30
C VAL A 202 -43.21 -29.46 -16.03
N LEU A 203 -43.79 -28.70 -16.99
CA LEU A 203 -43.02 -27.69 -17.74
C LEU A 203 -42.58 -26.55 -16.81
N LEU A 204 -43.42 -26.11 -15.88
CA LEU A 204 -43.08 -25.09 -14.88
C LEU A 204 -41.89 -25.54 -13.99
N ALA A 205 -41.94 -26.80 -13.48
CA ALA A 205 -40.82 -27.34 -12.71
C ALA A 205 -39.54 -27.42 -13.51
N LYS A 206 -39.59 -27.75 -14.80
CA LYS A 206 -38.38 -27.74 -15.69
C LYS A 206 -37.82 -26.34 -15.94
N VAL A 207 -38.69 -25.32 -16.08
CA VAL A 207 -38.23 -23.91 -16.18
C VAL A 207 -37.48 -23.51 -14.92
N HIS A 208 -38.04 -23.84 -13.74
CA HIS A 208 -37.40 -23.57 -12.46
C HIS A 208 -36.04 -24.31 -12.31
N LEU A 209 -35.90 -25.53 -12.84
CA LEU A 209 -34.63 -26.23 -12.86
C LEU A 209 -33.58 -25.46 -13.69
N ALA A 210 -33.96 -24.97 -14.86
CA ALA A 210 -33.06 -24.13 -15.68
C ALA A 210 -32.60 -22.85 -14.96
N ASP A 211 -33.50 -22.19 -14.19
CA ASP A 211 -33.16 -21.02 -13.38
C ASP A 211 -32.13 -21.35 -12.27
N VAL A 212 -32.28 -22.56 -11.67
CA VAL A 212 -31.35 -23.02 -10.62
C VAL A 212 -29.99 -23.43 -11.21
N GLU A 213 -29.98 -24.09 -12.39
CA GLU A 213 -28.75 -24.39 -13.12
C GLU A 213 -28.01 -23.09 -13.50
N GLU A 214 -28.70 -22.04 -13.95
CA GLU A 214 -28.11 -20.72 -14.19
C GLU A 214 -27.53 -20.11 -12.92
N MET A 215 -28.21 -20.27 -11.78
CA MET A 215 -27.71 -19.81 -10.48
C MET A 215 -26.40 -20.51 -10.12
N LEU A 216 -26.26 -21.80 -10.37
CA LEU A 216 -25.03 -22.57 -10.13
C LEU A 216 -23.89 -22.06 -11.02
N ILE A 217 -24.11 -21.86 -12.32
CA ILE A 217 -23.12 -21.31 -13.25
C ILE A 217 -22.62 -19.93 -12.76
N LYS A 218 -23.54 -19.05 -12.31
CA LYS A 218 -23.18 -17.75 -11.74
C LYS A 218 -22.37 -17.86 -10.45
N ALA A 219 -22.68 -18.83 -9.58
CA ALA A 219 -21.96 -19.06 -8.34
C ALA A 219 -20.53 -19.57 -8.59
N GLU A 220 -20.34 -20.48 -9.56
CA GLU A 220 -19.02 -20.99 -9.97
C GLU A 220 -18.14 -19.87 -10.56
N ASN A 221 -18.72 -19.00 -11.39
CA ASN A 221 -17.99 -17.84 -11.92
C ASN A 221 -17.58 -16.85 -10.82
N ARG A 222 -18.45 -16.62 -9.82
CA ARG A 222 -18.12 -15.78 -8.65
C ARG A 222 -16.98 -16.36 -7.83
N GLU A 223 -16.93 -17.69 -7.64
CA GLU A 223 -15.83 -18.34 -6.93
C GLU A 223 -14.51 -18.19 -7.69
N ALA A 224 -14.50 -18.41 -9.00
CA ALA A 224 -13.32 -18.21 -9.82
C ALA A 224 -12.79 -16.74 -9.72
N THR A 225 -13.70 -15.77 -9.80
CA THR A 225 -13.36 -14.35 -9.66
C THR A 225 -12.82 -14.03 -8.25
N ALA A 226 -13.43 -14.57 -7.19
CA ALA A 226 -12.98 -14.36 -5.82
C ALA A 226 -11.58 -14.96 -5.58
N LYS A 227 -11.29 -16.16 -6.13
CA LYS A 227 -9.96 -16.77 -6.08
C LYS A 227 -8.92 -15.93 -6.80
N ALA A 228 -9.24 -15.39 -7.98
CA ALA A 228 -8.35 -14.50 -8.73
C ALA A 228 -8.07 -13.19 -7.95
N ALA A 229 -9.10 -12.60 -7.31
CA ALA A 229 -8.94 -11.42 -6.46
C ALA A 229 -8.05 -11.69 -5.23
N LEU A 230 -8.22 -12.83 -4.56
CA LEU A 230 -7.37 -13.24 -3.45
C LEU A 230 -5.91 -13.41 -3.93
N ASN A 231 -5.67 -14.10 -5.04
CA ASN A 231 -4.33 -14.27 -5.60
C ASN A 231 -3.66 -12.93 -5.94
N MET A 232 -4.41 -11.95 -6.46
CA MET A 232 -3.90 -10.60 -6.73
C MET A 232 -3.40 -9.92 -5.44
N ILE A 233 -4.16 -10.01 -4.34
CA ILE A 233 -3.76 -9.45 -3.04
C ILE A 233 -2.55 -10.18 -2.47
N LEU A 234 -2.48 -11.52 -2.66
CA LEU A 234 -1.35 -12.34 -2.25
C LEU A 234 -0.09 -12.13 -3.12
N GLY A 235 -0.16 -11.30 -4.16
CA GLY A 235 0.95 -11.06 -5.10
C GLY A 235 1.29 -12.25 -5.99
N ARG A 236 0.33 -13.19 -6.19
CA ARG A 236 0.47 -14.41 -7.00
C ARG A 236 -0.19 -14.22 -8.38
N PRO A 237 0.16 -15.05 -9.40
CA PRO A 237 -0.60 -15.11 -10.65
C PRO A 237 -2.07 -15.42 -10.37
N GLN A 238 -3.00 -14.76 -11.07
CA GLN A 238 -4.44 -14.86 -10.82
C GLN A 238 -4.99 -16.29 -10.98
N ASP A 239 -4.42 -17.06 -11.89
CA ASP A 239 -4.83 -18.44 -12.20
C ASP A 239 -4.22 -19.49 -11.25
N THR A 240 -3.49 -19.08 -10.21
CA THR A 240 -2.91 -20.00 -9.23
C THR A 240 -4.03 -20.75 -8.50
N PRO A 241 -4.04 -22.12 -8.49
CA PRO A 241 -5.04 -22.86 -7.77
C PRO A 241 -5.01 -22.54 -6.28
N VAL A 242 -6.17 -22.18 -5.71
CA VAL A 242 -6.33 -21.86 -4.30
C VAL A 242 -7.50 -22.66 -3.74
N THR A 243 -7.24 -23.35 -2.63
CA THR A 243 -8.26 -23.97 -1.77
C THR A 243 -8.08 -23.35 -0.37
N ILE A 244 -9.16 -22.85 0.23
CA ILE A 244 -9.14 -22.29 1.57
C ILE A 244 -9.44 -23.38 2.60
N ALA A 245 -8.81 -23.28 3.78
CA ALA A 245 -8.95 -24.25 4.87
C ALA A 245 -10.15 -23.93 5.76
N ASP A 246 -10.41 -22.62 5.99
CA ASP A 246 -11.38 -22.17 6.98
C ASP A 246 -12.75 -21.99 6.35
N SER A 247 -13.80 -22.25 7.14
CA SER A 247 -15.19 -21.98 6.81
C SER A 247 -15.69 -20.76 7.58
N LEU A 248 -16.67 -20.04 7.00
CA LEU A 248 -17.35 -18.94 7.70
C LEU A 248 -17.93 -19.42 9.01
N ALA A 249 -17.51 -18.81 10.12
CA ALA A 249 -17.96 -19.13 11.47
C ALA A 249 -18.17 -17.85 12.28
N TYR A 250 -19.09 -17.92 13.23
CA TYR A 250 -19.30 -16.84 14.20
C TYR A 250 -18.39 -17.02 15.40
N ALA A 251 -17.63 -15.97 15.73
CA ALA A 251 -16.91 -15.85 16.99
C ALA A 251 -17.26 -14.50 17.64
N PRO A 252 -17.67 -14.46 18.92
CA PRO A 252 -18.07 -13.20 19.56
C PRO A 252 -16.87 -12.27 19.71
N PHE A 253 -17.03 -11.01 19.25
CA PHE A 253 -16.02 -9.96 19.44
C PHE A 253 -16.29 -9.23 20.76
N PRO A 254 -15.30 -9.14 21.68
CA PRO A 254 -15.46 -8.47 22.97
C PRO A 254 -15.23 -6.96 22.85
N GLY A 255 -15.79 -6.19 23.77
CA GLY A 255 -15.52 -4.75 23.95
C GLY A 255 -16.76 -3.87 23.85
N SER A 256 -16.72 -2.75 24.58
CA SER A 256 -17.72 -1.69 24.48
C SER A 256 -17.26 -0.63 23.46
N LEU A 257 -18.20 0.07 22.85
CA LEU A 257 -17.89 1.15 21.91
C LEU A 257 -16.92 2.19 22.51
N GLU A 258 -17.10 2.53 23.78
CA GLU A 258 -16.27 3.53 24.47
C GLU A 258 -14.82 3.04 24.64
N SER A 259 -14.61 1.77 25.05
CA SER A 259 -13.27 1.16 25.13
C SER A 259 -12.58 1.17 23.78
N LEU A 260 -13.26 0.72 22.72
CA LEU A 260 -12.73 0.63 21.37
C LEU A 260 -12.38 2.01 20.79
N GLN A 261 -13.17 3.04 21.08
CA GLN A 261 -12.84 4.41 20.72
C GLN A 261 -11.60 4.93 21.45
N GLY A 262 -11.43 4.57 22.74
CA GLY A 262 -10.21 4.88 23.49
C GLY A 262 -8.96 4.22 22.91
N GLU A 263 -9.05 2.95 22.51
CA GLU A 263 -7.98 2.20 21.86
C GLU A 263 -7.59 2.84 20.52
N ALA A 264 -8.58 3.20 19.69
CA ALA A 264 -8.35 3.85 18.41
C ALA A 264 -7.54 5.14 18.53
N LEU A 265 -7.90 6.02 19.48
CA LEU A 265 -7.17 7.28 19.70
C LEU A 265 -5.72 7.07 20.15
N LYS A 266 -5.42 5.94 20.81
CA LYS A 266 -4.10 5.61 21.31
C LYS A 266 -3.24 4.85 20.29
N ASP A 267 -3.84 3.90 19.57
CA ASP A 267 -3.08 2.89 18.85
C ASP A 267 -3.02 3.09 17.34
N ARG A 268 -3.94 3.83 16.74
CA ARG A 268 -3.98 4.09 15.30
C ARG A 268 -2.70 4.72 14.77
N PRO A 269 -2.04 4.08 13.78
CA PRO A 269 -0.82 4.61 13.17
C PRO A 269 -1.04 5.92 12.40
N ASP A 270 -2.17 6.07 11.70
CA ASP A 270 -2.47 7.28 10.93
C ASP A 270 -2.58 8.52 11.82
N LEU A 271 -3.18 8.40 13.01
CA LEU A 271 -3.22 9.48 14.01
C LEU A 271 -1.82 9.83 14.52
N LYS A 272 -0.98 8.81 14.79
CA LYS A 272 0.42 9.01 15.19
C LYS A 272 1.22 9.71 14.08
N GLY A 273 1.04 9.28 12.82
CA GLY A 273 1.67 9.88 11.66
C GLY A 273 1.29 11.34 11.47
N MET A 274 -0.01 11.67 11.62
CA MET A 274 -0.47 13.05 11.54
C MET A 274 0.06 13.93 12.70
N LYS A 275 0.22 13.36 13.90
CA LYS A 275 0.87 14.07 15.02
C LYS A 275 2.32 14.43 14.67
N TYR A 276 3.11 13.52 14.09
CA TYR A 276 4.46 13.82 13.59
C TYR A 276 4.44 14.91 12.51
N ASN A 277 3.42 14.93 11.66
CA ASN A 277 3.27 16.00 10.67
C ASN A 277 3.01 17.37 11.32
N VAL A 278 2.17 17.45 12.36
CA VAL A 278 1.96 18.68 13.14
C VAL A 278 3.27 19.16 13.78
N GLU A 279 4.06 18.25 14.36
CA GLU A 279 5.38 18.57 14.92
C GLU A 279 6.35 19.08 13.84
N ASN A 280 6.35 18.44 12.65
CA ASN A 280 7.18 18.85 11.50
C ASN A 280 6.82 20.26 11.02
N THR A 281 5.52 20.60 10.95
CA THR A 281 5.10 21.97 10.61
C THR A 281 5.48 22.96 11.70
N GLY A 282 5.55 22.53 12.96
CA GLY A 282 6.11 23.33 14.07
C GLY A 282 7.60 23.65 13.88
N GLU A 283 8.41 22.66 13.50
CA GLU A 283 9.80 22.89 13.11
C GLU A 283 9.90 23.76 11.84
N GLY A 284 8.91 23.70 10.93
CA GLY A 284 8.80 24.62 9.80
C GLY A 284 8.70 26.10 10.19
N VAL A 285 8.01 26.41 11.30
CA VAL A 285 7.99 27.78 11.86
C VAL A 285 9.39 28.18 12.34
N ARG A 286 10.09 27.28 13.05
CA ARG A 286 11.47 27.53 13.49
C ARG A 286 12.42 27.72 12.30
N MET A 287 12.25 26.93 11.25
CA MET A 287 13.01 27.06 10.01
C MET A 287 12.84 28.45 9.39
N ALA A 288 11.61 28.93 9.28
CA ALA A 288 11.35 30.30 8.79
C ALA A 288 11.96 31.39 9.68
N GLN A 289 12.11 31.16 10.98
CA GLN A 289 12.73 32.09 11.91
C GLN A 289 14.25 32.16 11.79
N THR A 290 14.92 31.14 11.23
CA THR A 290 16.36 31.13 11.03
C THR A 290 16.83 32.24 10.09
N ASP A 291 15.97 32.69 9.17
CA ASP A 291 16.28 33.76 8.22
C ASP A 291 16.51 35.14 8.91
N TYR A 292 16.16 35.27 10.20
CA TYR A 292 16.52 36.45 11.02
C TYR A 292 17.96 36.43 11.51
N LEU A 293 18.65 35.27 11.44
CA LEU A 293 19.99 35.07 11.97
C LEU A 293 21.02 35.12 10.85
N PRO A 294 22.30 35.46 11.15
CA PRO A 294 23.37 35.46 10.14
C PRO A 294 23.72 34.03 9.73
N ASP A 295 24.27 33.92 8.52
CA ASP A 295 24.95 32.74 8.00
C ASP A 295 26.48 32.91 8.07
N ILE A 296 27.18 31.91 8.58
CA ILE A 296 28.66 31.89 8.69
C ILE A 296 29.21 30.66 7.99
N ASN A 297 30.02 30.88 6.99
CA ASN A 297 30.63 29.80 6.19
C ASN A 297 32.18 29.99 6.12
N LEU A 298 32.89 28.87 6.22
CA LEU A 298 34.33 28.79 5.93
C LEU A 298 34.50 28.29 4.51
N ILE A 299 35.28 28.98 3.70
CA ILE A 299 35.52 28.67 2.29
C ILE A 299 37.00 28.52 2.09
N GLY A 300 37.46 27.35 1.64
CA GLY A 300 38.80 27.09 1.15
C GLY A 300 38.74 26.95 -0.36
N GLN A 301 39.66 27.62 -1.07
CA GLN A 301 39.70 27.59 -2.52
C GLN A 301 41.12 27.43 -2.98
N TYR A 302 41.35 26.56 -3.95
CA TYR A 302 42.62 26.44 -4.70
C TYR A 302 42.31 26.70 -6.16
N ASP A 303 43.08 27.61 -6.78
CA ASP A 303 42.97 27.98 -8.17
C ASP A 303 44.29 27.68 -8.88
N ARG A 304 44.20 27.20 -10.12
CA ARG A 304 45.31 27.13 -11.07
C ARG A 304 44.87 27.76 -12.38
N ASP A 305 45.59 28.81 -12.80
CA ASP A 305 45.33 29.52 -14.02
C ASP A 305 46.39 29.16 -15.07
N SER A 306 45.95 28.79 -16.29
CA SER A 306 46.86 28.39 -17.38
C SER A 306 46.33 28.83 -18.74
N ARG A 307 47.20 28.77 -19.78
CA ARG A 307 46.82 29.06 -21.17
C ARG A 307 46.09 27.92 -21.85
N ASP A 308 46.30 26.70 -21.35
CA ASP A 308 45.79 25.46 -21.92
C ASP A 308 44.94 24.70 -20.92
N PHE A 309 43.99 23.89 -21.43
CA PHE A 309 43.12 23.06 -20.63
C PHE A 309 43.93 22.08 -19.75
N PHE A 310 43.73 22.12 -18.45
CA PHE A 310 44.53 21.42 -17.43
C PHE A 310 46.08 21.69 -17.58
N GLY A 311 46.44 22.83 -18.13
CA GLY A 311 47.83 23.20 -18.33
C GLY A 311 48.58 23.54 -17.03
N HIS A 312 49.91 23.77 -17.18
CA HIS A 312 50.74 24.27 -16.10
C HIS A 312 50.70 25.78 -16.11
N GLY A 313 50.50 26.41 -14.95
CA GLY A 313 50.45 27.87 -14.81
C GLY A 313 50.67 28.28 -13.34
N GLY A 314 50.15 29.40 -12.95
CA GLY A 314 50.26 29.89 -11.57
C GLY A 314 49.22 29.27 -10.66
N ASP A 315 49.62 28.88 -9.46
CA ASP A 315 48.76 28.33 -8.41
C ASP A 315 48.49 29.38 -7.33
N SER A 316 47.28 29.40 -6.79
CA SER A 316 46.93 30.24 -5.67
C SER A 316 45.94 29.51 -4.71
N TYR A 317 45.93 29.93 -3.45
CA TYR A 317 44.92 29.48 -2.49
C TYR A 317 44.31 30.65 -1.78
N THR A 318 43.03 30.48 -1.41
CA THR A 318 42.31 31.46 -0.61
C THR A 318 41.57 30.74 0.53
N LEU A 319 41.73 31.23 1.75
CA LEU A 319 40.94 30.82 2.91
C LEU A 319 40.11 32.03 3.37
N MET A 320 38.78 31.88 3.42
CA MET A 320 37.86 32.98 3.69
C MET A 320 36.77 32.54 4.66
N GLY A 321 36.60 33.33 5.74
CA GLY A 321 35.39 33.29 6.57
C GLY A 321 34.39 34.31 6.02
N ARG A 322 33.17 33.85 5.72
CA ARG A 322 32.11 34.74 5.22
C ARG A 322 30.95 34.74 6.22
N LEU A 323 30.63 35.93 6.73
CA LEU A 323 29.43 36.21 7.49
C LEU A 323 28.47 37.00 6.60
N THR A 324 27.25 36.52 6.46
CA THR A 324 26.18 37.20 5.70
C THR A 324 24.97 37.35 6.62
N TRP A 325 24.51 38.56 6.83
CA TRP A 325 23.34 38.88 7.64
C TRP A 325 22.42 39.82 6.89
N ASN A 326 21.23 39.32 6.58
CA ASN A 326 20.21 40.14 5.95
C ASN A 326 19.39 40.87 7.02
N VAL A 327 19.81 42.12 7.33
CA VAL A 327 19.19 42.91 8.39
C VAL A 327 17.78 43.40 8.03
N PHE A 328 17.53 43.62 6.74
CA PHE A 328 16.24 44.07 6.23
C PHE A 328 15.95 43.43 4.85
N ASP A 329 14.90 42.65 4.75
CA ASP A 329 14.50 41.89 3.56
C ASP A 329 13.12 42.32 3.00
N GLY A 330 12.66 43.54 3.32
CA GLY A 330 11.33 44.00 2.91
C GLY A 330 10.19 43.22 3.52
N PHE A 331 10.33 42.73 4.78
CA PHE A 331 9.36 41.91 5.52
C PHE A 331 9.15 40.49 4.95
N LEU A 332 10.02 40.01 4.08
CA LEU A 332 9.94 38.64 3.54
C LEU A 332 9.94 37.60 4.65
N THR A 333 10.93 37.63 5.54
CA THR A 333 11.04 36.68 6.67
C THR A 333 9.83 36.78 7.60
N THR A 334 9.33 37.98 7.87
CA THR A 334 8.12 38.17 8.69
C THR A 334 6.91 37.46 8.09
N ASN A 335 6.72 37.57 6.77
CA ASN A 335 5.61 36.93 6.07
C ASN A 335 5.79 35.40 5.96
N LYS A 336 7.03 34.91 5.74
CA LYS A 336 7.34 33.47 5.81
C LYS A 336 6.99 32.86 7.19
N VAL A 337 7.31 33.55 8.28
CA VAL A 337 6.95 33.10 9.64
C VAL A 337 5.42 33.09 9.83
N ARG A 338 4.71 34.09 9.32
CA ARG A 338 3.23 34.12 9.36
C ARG A 338 2.63 32.97 8.57
N GLU A 339 3.12 32.73 7.37
CA GLU A 339 2.72 31.60 6.52
C GLU A 339 2.97 30.26 7.22
N ALA A 340 4.18 30.04 7.75
CA ALA A 340 4.52 28.81 8.46
C ALA A 340 3.62 28.57 9.70
N ARG A 341 3.27 29.64 10.44
CA ARG A 341 2.31 29.55 11.55
C ARG A 341 0.91 29.16 11.08
N ALA A 342 0.44 29.75 9.97
CA ALA A 342 -0.85 29.38 9.38
C ALA A 342 -0.87 27.90 8.94
N ASN A 343 0.21 27.42 8.30
CA ASN A 343 0.36 26.03 7.91
C ASN A 343 0.38 25.07 9.11
N ARG A 344 1.04 25.43 10.22
CA ARG A 344 1.00 24.67 11.47
C ARG A 344 -0.42 24.58 12.04
N ASN A 345 -1.14 25.70 12.07
CA ASN A 345 -2.52 25.72 12.57
C ASN A 345 -3.44 24.88 11.69
N ALA A 346 -3.29 24.94 10.36
CA ALA A 346 -4.02 24.09 9.42
C ALA A 346 -3.75 22.60 9.70
N ALA A 347 -2.49 22.20 9.90
CA ALA A 347 -2.14 20.83 10.24
C ALA A 347 -2.75 20.38 11.59
N SER A 348 -2.82 21.29 12.58
CA SER A 348 -3.48 21.00 13.87
C SER A 348 -4.98 20.74 13.70
N TYR A 349 -5.68 21.56 12.91
CA TYR A 349 -7.10 21.33 12.63
C TYR A 349 -7.34 20.03 11.84
N MET A 350 -6.44 19.68 10.90
CA MET A 350 -6.50 18.40 10.18
C MET A 350 -6.33 17.22 11.14
N TYR A 351 -5.43 17.33 12.12
CA TYR A 351 -5.26 16.31 13.16
C TYR A 351 -6.52 16.14 14.01
N ASP A 352 -7.15 17.25 14.43
CA ASP A 352 -8.40 17.19 15.18
C ASP A 352 -9.54 16.57 14.35
N GLN A 353 -9.67 16.96 13.08
CA GLN A 353 -10.62 16.34 12.16
C GLN A 353 -10.37 14.83 11.98
N MET A 354 -9.10 14.42 11.88
CA MET A 354 -8.76 12.99 11.75
C MET A 354 -9.13 12.19 13.00
N LYS A 355 -9.00 12.77 14.21
CA LYS A 355 -9.48 12.15 15.46
C LYS A 355 -10.99 11.93 15.43
N GLU A 356 -11.76 12.94 15.04
CA GLU A 356 -13.21 12.82 14.93
C GLU A 356 -13.60 11.76 13.86
N GLY A 357 -12.89 11.76 12.74
CA GLY A 357 -13.04 10.73 11.69
C GLY A 357 -12.78 9.32 12.22
N ALA A 358 -11.71 9.14 13.00
CA ALA A 358 -11.37 7.85 13.60
C ALA A 358 -12.46 7.37 14.59
N LEU A 359 -12.99 8.26 15.43
CA LEU A 359 -14.09 7.92 16.33
C LEU A 359 -15.37 7.52 15.57
N PHE A 360 -15.64 8.20 14.45
CA PHE A 360 -16.77 7.88 13.58
C PHE A 360 -16.58 6.51 12.89
N GLU A 361 -15.37 6.21 12.38
CA GLU A 361 -15.06 4.91 11.77
C GLU A 361 -15.25 3.76 12.75
N VAL A 362 -14.77 3.89 13.99
CA VAL A 362 -14.98 2.88 15.04
C VAL A 362 -16.47 2.70 15.32
N ARG A 363 -17.23 3.80 15.46
CA ARG A 363 -18.68 3.74 15.68
C ARG A 363 -19.40 3.02 14.53
N LYS A 364 -19.03 3.38 13.29
CA LYS A 364 -19.59 2.75 12.10
C LYS A 364 -19.31 1.25 12.07
N ALA A 365 -18.04 0.85 12.21
CA ALA A 365 -17.63 -0.56 12.19
C ALA A 365 -18.28 -1.37 13.33
N TYR A 366 -18.43 -0.78 14.52
CA TYR A 366 -19.12 -1.39 15.65
C TYR A 366 -20.61 -1.59 15.35
N ASN A 367 -21.29 -0.60 14.76
CA ASN A 367 -22.70 -0.72 14.39
C ASN A 367 -22.91 -1.77 13.28
N ASP A 368 -22.03 -1.78 12.28
CA ASP A 368 -22.04 -2.77 11.19
C ASP A 368 -21.88 -4.20 11.75
N LEU A 369 -20.98 -4.40 12.72
CA LEU A 369 -20.79 -5.68 13.41
C LEU A 369 -22.07 -6.11 14.18
N GLN A 370 -22.70 -5.20 14.92
CA GLN A 370 -23.92 -5.48 15.66
C GLN A 370 -25.12 -5.77 14.72
N GLU A 371 -25.21 -5.06 13.62
CA GLU A 371 -26.22 -5.29 12.58
C GLU A 371 -26.03 -6.66 11.94
N ALA A 372 -24.82 -7.00 11.50
CA ALA A 372 -24.50 -8.28 10.89
C ALA A 372 -24.82 -9.45 11.85
N LYS A 373 -24.50 -9.31 13.14
CA LYS A 373 -24.85 -10.31 14.15
C LYS A 373 -26.37 -10.54 14.24
N LYS A 374 -27.14 -9.44 14.37
CA LYS A 374 -28.61 -9.55 14.46
C LYS A 374 -29.21 -10.17 13.21
N ARG A 375 -28.72 -9.78 12.05
CA ARG A 375 -29.15 -10.32 10.76
C ARG A 375 -28.83 -11.81 10.64
N MET A 376 -27.65 -12.24 11.08
CA MET A 376 -27.27 -13.65 11.13
C MET A 376 -28.27 -14.47 12.00
N ASP A 377 -28.69 -13.97 13.18
CA ASP A 377 -29.63 -14.63 14.04
C ASP A 377 -31.03 -14.80 13.37
N VAL A 378 -31.50 -13.73 12.69
CA VAL A 378 -32.76 -13.73 11.94
C VAL A 378 -32.72 -14.72 10.77
N GLU A 379 -31.63 -14.67 9.96
CA GLU A 379 -31.52 -15.55 8.78
C GLU A 379 -31.31 -17.02 9.17
N SER A 380 -30.63 -17.29 10.29
CA SER A 380 -30.54 -18.66 10.83
C SER A 380 -31.91 -19.25 11.16
N ALA A 381 -32.79 -18.46 11.78
CA ALA A 381 -34.17 -18.87 12.02
C ALA A 381 -34.92 -19.06 10.70
N ALA A 382 -34.77 -18.14 9.73
CA ALA A 382 -35.44 -18.25 8.43
C ALA A 382 -34.99 -19.50 7.66
N VAL A 383 -33.74 -19.93 7.73
CA VAL A 383 -33.27 -21.20 7.15
C VAL A 383 -33.97 -22.41 7.78
N LYS A 384 -34.13 -22.40 9.09
CA LYS A 384 -34.81 -23.50 9.81
C LYS A 384 -36.29 -23.61 9.41
N GLU A 385 -37.01 -22.50 9.43
CA GLU A 385 -38.42 -22.44 9.06
C GLU A 385 -38.65 -22.74 7.57
N GLY A 386 -37.80 -22.19 6.69
CA GLY A 386 -37.85 -22.44 5.24
C GLY A 386 -37.59 -23.91 4.88
N ARG A 387 -36.69 -24.60 5.61
CA ARG A 387 -36.43 -26.03 5.41
C ARG A 387 -37.68 -26.86 5.78
N GLU A 388 -38.31 -26.56 6.90
CA GLU A 388 -39.51 -27.29 7.34
C GLU A 388 -40.70 -26.98 6.41
N SER A 389 -40.88 -25.75 5.98
CA SER A 389 -41.89 -25.36 5.00
C SER A 389 -41.74 -26.14 3.69
N LEU A 390 -40.55 -26.20 3.12
CA LEU A 390 -40.29 -26.96 1.89
C LEU A 390 -40.60 -28.45 2.08
N ARG A 391 -40.22 -29.02 3.22
CA ARG A 391 -40.55 -30.44 3.55
C ARG A 391 -42.05 -30.70 3.53
N ILE A 392 -42.82 -29.88 4.26
CA ILE A 392 -44.31 -30.03 4.36
C ILE A 392 -44.96 -29.85 2.99
N ILE A 393 -44.56 -28.81 2.24
CA ILE A 393 -45.18 -28.52 0.92
C ILE A 393 -44.84 -29.63 -0.08
N THR A 394 -43.61 -30.18 -0.06
CA THR A 394 -43.21 -31.30 -0.94
C THR A 394 -44.01 -32.56 -0.65
N GLU A 395 -44.28 -32.89 0.64
CA GLU A 395 -45.13 -34.02 1.02
C GLU A 395 -46.59 -33.83 0.57
N ARG A 396 -47.14 -32.62 0.73
CA ARG A 396 -48.48 -32.27 0.26
C ARG A 396 -48.58 -32.35 -1.27
N PHE A 397 -47.56 -31.91 -2.00
CA PHE A 397 -47.51 -32.01 -3.45
C PHE A 397 -47.50 -33.47 -3.91
N GLY A 398 -46.71 -34.34 -3.28
CA GLY A 398 -46.72 -35.78 -3.53
C GLY A 398 -48.07 -36.46 -3.28
N ALA A 399 -48.88 -35.93 -2.35
CA ALA A 399 -50.23 -36.36 -2.07
C ALA A 399 -51.31 -35.71 -2.98
N GLY A 400 -50.94 -34.89 -3.93
CA GLY A 400 -51.86 -34.15 -4.82
C GLY A 400 -52.62 -32.97 -4.14
N MET A 401 -52.17 -32.53 -2.95
CA MET A 401 -52.79 -31.47 -2.12
C MET A 401 -52.09 -30.11 -2.22
N ALA A 402 -51.09 -29.96 -3.08
CA ALA A 402 -50.40 -28.70 -3.36
C ALA A 402 -50.06 -28.61 -4.85
N LYS A 403 -49.79 -27.41 -5.36
CA LYS A 403 -49.36 -27.14 -6.76
C LYS A 403 -47.85 -27.17 -6.87
N SER A 404 -47.35 -27.38 -8.09
CA SER A 404 -45.91 -27.25 -8.39
C SER A 404 -45.35 -25.87 -8.02
N LEU A 405 -46.12 -24.80 -8.22
CA LEU A 405 -45.77 -23.45 -7.82
C LEU A 405 -45.51 -23.31 -6.31
N ASP A 406 -46.30 -23.96 -5.47
CA ASP A 406 -46.13 -23.90 -4.00
C ASP A 406 -44.77 -24.49 -3.58
N VAL A 407 -44.32 -25.57 -4.26
CA VAL A 407 -42.99 -26.18 -4.02
C VAL A 407 -41.86 -25.25 -4.50
N ILE A 408 -42.03 -24.66 -5.68
CA ILE A 408 -41.07 -23.71 -6.25
C ILE A 408 -40.92 -22.51 -5.32
N ASP A 409 -42.01 -21.95 -4.81
CA ASP A 409 -41.97 -20.80 -3.90
C ASP A 409 -41.27 -21.15 -2.57
N ALA A 410 -41.55 -22.33 -2.02
CA ALA A 410 -40.91 -22.79 -0.77
C ALA A 410 -39.40 -23.07 -0.97
N ASP A 411 -38.98 -23.66 -2.12
CA ASP A 411 -37.58 -23.92 -2.45
C ASP A 411 -36.81 -22.62 -2.68
N THR A 412 -37.41 -21.67 -3.40
CA THR A 412 -36.85 -20.32 -3.63
C THR A 412 -36.70 -19.56 -2.30
N ALA A 413 -37.69 -19.64 -1.38
CA ALA A 413 -37.61 -18.99 -0.08
C ALA A 413 -36.48 -19.58 0.78
N LEU A 414 -36.33 -20.93 0.82
CA LEU A 414 -35.22 -21.58 1.53
C LEU A 414 -33.85 -21.22 0.92
N THR A 415 -33.76 -21.24 -0.39
CA THR A 415 -32.51 -20.88 -1.12
C THR A 415 -32.12 -19.46 -0.81
N ARG A 416 -33.06 -18.51 -0.81
CA ARG A 416 -32.81 -17.10 -0.42
C ARG A 416 -32.36 -17.00 1.04
N ALA A 417 -33.01 -17.69 1.97
CA ALA A 417 -32.66 -17.68 3.40
C ALA A 417 -31.21 -18.20 3.61
N ARG A 418 -30.82 -19.30 2.93
CA ARG A 418 -29.44 -19.82 2.98
C ARG A 418 -28.41 -18.85 2.43
N THR A 419 -28.70 -18.21 1.29
CA THR A 419 -27.86 -17.23 0.67
C THR A 419 -27.66 -16.02 1.59
N ASN A 420 -28.74 -15.51 2.18
CA ASN A 420 -28.73 -14.43 3.14
C ASN A 420 -27.93 -14.75 4.41
N TYR A 421 -28.11 -15.98 4.94
CA TYR A 421 -27.36 -16.43 6.11
C TYR A 421 -25.85 -16.49 5.86
N ALA A 422 -25.44 -17.04 4.71
CA ALA A 422 -24.03 -17.05 4.32
C ALA A 422 -23.48 -15.62 4.15
N ALA A 423 -24.25 -14.72 3.53
CA ALA A 423 -23.89 -13.31 3.41
C ALA A 423 -23.78 -12.63 4.78
N ALA A 424 -24.70 -12.88 5.71
CA ALA A 424 -24.64 -12.29 7.05
C ALA A 424 -23.43 -12.79 7.87
N LEU A 425 -23.03 -14.06 7.72
CA LEU A 425 -21.81 -14.59 8.31
C LEU A 425 -20.55 -13.93 7.71
N TYR A 426 -20.51 -13.76 6.40
CA TYR A 426 -19.44 -13.05 5.73
C TYR A 426 -19.35 -11.60 6.22
N ASP A 427 -20.47 -10.87 6.21
CA ASP A 427 -20.52 -9.48 6.65
C ASP A 427 -20.08 -9.33 8.11
N TYR A 428 -20.41 -10.30 8.98
CA TYR A 428 -19.94 -10.32 10.36
C TYR A 428 -18.42 -10.43 10.45
N ASN A 429 -17.81 -11.39 9.74
CA ASN A 429 -16.36 -11.60 9.76
C ASN A 429 -15.60 -10.41 9.15
N VAL A 430 -16.14 -9.78 8.10
CA VAL A 430 -15.56 -8.58 7.48
C VAL A 430 -15.73 -7.37 8.39
N ALA A 431 -16.91 -7.21 9.05
CA ALA A 431 -17.12 -6.11 10.00
C ALA A 431 -16.22 -6.22 11.24
N GLU A 432 -15.95 -7.46 11.71
CA GLU A 432 -14.96 -7.69 12.75
C GLU A 432 -13.58 -7.24 12.33
N ALA A 433 -13.12 -7.61 11.14
CA ALA A 433 -11.84 -7.21 10.61
C ALA A 433 -11.77 -5.68 10.39
N ALA A 434 -12.85 -5.06 9.92
CA ALA A 434 -12.95 -3.61 9.78
C ALA A 434 -12.87 -2.90 11.14
N LEU A 435 -13.47 -3.46 12.18
CA LEU A 435 -13.38 -2.90 13.53
C LEU A 435 -11.95 -3.00 14.10
N ARG A 436 -11.25 -4.13 13.89
CA ARG A 436 -9.83 -4.28 14.24
C ARG A 436 -8.95 -3.23 13.55
N LEU A 437 -9.17 -3.03 12.24
CA LEU A 437 -8.50 -1.97 11.49
C LEU A 437 -8.82 -0.56 12.04
N ALA A 438 -10.09 -0.32 12.40
CA ALA A 438 -10.54 0.99 12.90
C ALA A 438 -9.98 1.32 14.29
N ILE A 439 -9.75 0.33 15.15
CA ILE A 439 -9.14 0.53 16.47
C ILE A 439 -7.59 0.54 16.43
N GLY A 440 -6.99 0.18 15.31
CA GLY A 440 -5.53 0.14 15.19
C GLY A 440 -4.92 -1.17 15.71
N GLU A 441 -5.69 -2.26 15.75
CA GLU A 441 -5.19 -3.60 16.14
C GLU A 441 -4.39 -4.23 15.00
N LYS A 442 -3.22 -4.79 15.31
CA LYS A 442 -2.35 -5.47 14.34
C LYS A 442 -2.78 -6.92 14.14
N TYR A 443 -2.79 -7.38 12.90
CA TYR A 443 -2.97 -8.79 12.53
C TYR A 443 -1.66 -9.56 12.67
#